data_410a3a90457cc7af4d3fb356b2914820
#
_entry.id   410a3a90457cc7af4d3fb356b2914820
#
_cell.length_a   1.000
_cell.length_b   1.000
_cell.length_c   1.000
_cell.angle_alpha   90.00
_cell.angle_beta   90.00
_cell.angle_gamma   90.00
#
_symmetry.space_group_name_H-M   'P 1'
#
loop_
_entity.id
_entity.type
_entity.pdbx_description
1 polymer ?
#
loop_
_entity_poly.entity_id
_entity_poly.type
_entity_poly.pdbx_seq_one_letter_code
_entity_poly.pdbx_strand_id
1 'polypeptide(L)'
;MQFLRKMLDAQHHHFEKGGKLERFYYLFEANDTILFTPGLVTKAASHVRDALDQKRMMITVVIALLPCFLMAIFNTGYQANAAIAFGAEPIGDWHSQLYEALGFAVAASGDDVSLFTLDNFVYGLIFFVPVYVVTMAVGGFWEVLFSTIRRHPITEGFLVTGALIPLVMRAS
;
A
#
# COMPACT_ATOMS: atom_id res chain seq x y z
N MET A 1 -17.81 -13.69 4.89
CA MET A 1 -16.63 -14.51 5.26
C MET A 1 -16.64 -15.91 4.64
N GLN A 2 -17.75 -16.68 4.70
CA GLN A 2 -17.81 -18.04 4.13
C GLN A 2 -17.61 -18.12 2.60
N PHE A 3 -18.01 -17.10 1.84
CA PHE A 3 -17.82 -17.06 0.39
C PHE A 3 -16.34 -16.96 -0.01
N LEU A 4 -15.59 -16.04 0.62
CA LEU A 4 -14.15 -15.89 0.39
C LEU A 4 -13.37 -17.16 0.77
N ARG A 5 -13.74 -17.81 1.88
CA ARG A 5 -13.12 -19.09 2.28
C ARG A 5 -13.34 -20.15 1.23
N LYS A 6 -14.58 -20.33 0.72
CA LYS A 6 -14.88 -21.30 -0.34
C LYS A 6 -14.11 -21.03 -1.63
N MET A 7 -13.91 -19.76 -2.00
CA MET A 7 -13.10 -19.41 -3.17
C MET A 7 -11.62 -19.79 -2.99
N LEU A 8 -11.05 -19.51 -1.82
CA LEU A 8 -9.67 -19.87 -1.50
C LEU A 8 -9.48 -21.39 -1.44
N ASP A 9 -10.40 -22.10 -0.78
CA ASP A 9 -10.36 -23.57 -0.70
C ASP A 9 -10.47 -24.23 -2.09
N ALA A 10 -11.27 -23.67 -2.99
CA ALA A 10 -11.38 -24.15 -4.37
C ALA A 10 -10.09 -23.98 -5.20
N GLN A 11 -9.31 -22.93 -4.90
CA GLN A 11 -8.05 -22.67 -5.59
C GLN A 11 -6.85 -23.38 -4.95
N HIS A 12 -6.94 -23.78 -3.68
CA HIS A 12 -5.86 -24.40 -2.91
C HIS A 12 -5.23 -25.59 -3.61
N HIS A 13 -6.06 -26.45 -4.25
CA HIS A 13 -5.60 -27.63 -4.98
C HIS A 13 -4.60 -27.32 -6.12
N HIS A 14 -4.68 -26.15 -6.74
CA HIS A 14 -3.76 -25.76 -7.83
C HIS A 14 -2.38 -25.34 -7.32
N PHE A 15 -2.28 -24.97 -6.05
CA PHE A 15 -1.05 -24.48 -5.41
C PHE A 15 -0.37 -25.55 -4.54
N GLU A 16 -1.01 -26.70 -4.27
CA GLU A 16 -0.41 -27.81 -3.53
C GLU A 16 0.74 -28.48 -4.30
N LYS A 17 1.52 -29.30 -3.57
CA LYS A 17 2.62 -30.09 -4.15
C LYS A 17 2.13 -30.97 -5.31
N GLY A 18 2.69 -30.76 -6.50
CA GLY A 18 2.27 -31.40 -7.74
C GLY A 18 1.25 -30.61 -8.57
N GLY A 19 0.78 -29.47 -8.10
CA GLY A 19 -0.09 -28.55 -8.85
C GLY A 19 0.69 -27.70 -9.86
N LYS A 20 -0.01 -27.16 -10.88
CA LYS A 20 0.60 -26.33 -11.92
C LYS A 20 1.25 -25.03 -11.39
N LEU A 21 0.82 -24.57 -10.23
CA LEU A 21 1.24 -23.32 -9.61
C LEU A 21 1.97 -23.53 -8.26
N GLU A 22 2.58 -24.69 -8.04
CA GLU A 22 3.33 -25.02 -6.82
C GLU A 22 4.38 -23.95 -6.46
N ARG A 23 5.02 -23.31 -7.47
CA ARG A 23 6.03 -22.26 -7.24
C ARG A 23 5.48 -21.02 -6.56
N PHE A 24 4.19 -20.75 -6.72
CA PHE A 24 3.49 -19.59 -6.15
C PHE A 24 2.72 -19.94 -4.87
N TYR A 25 2.97 -21.12 -4.29
CA TYR A 25 2.32 -21.57 -3.05
C TYR A 25 2.47 -20.53 -1.92
N TYR A 26 3.66 -19.97 -1.75
CA TYR A 26 3.91 -18.98 -0.70
C TYR A 26 3.16 -17.65 -0.89
N LEU A 27 2.89 -17.26 -2.12
CA LEU A 27 2.04 -16.10 -2.41
C LEU A 27 0.57 -16.38 -2.04
N PHE A 28 0.10 -17.59 -2.35
CA PHE A 28 -1.24 -18.03 -1.96
C PHE A 28 -1.38 -18.12 -0.45
N GLU A 29 -0.42 -18.75 0.23
CA GLU A 29 -0.35 -18.87 1.68
C GLU A 29 -0.33 -17.51 2.39
N ALA A 30 0.41 -16.54 1.86
CA ALA A 30 0.44 -15.18 2.40
C ALA A 30 -0.96 -14.55 2.38
N ASN A 31 -1.69 -14.65 1.26
CA ASN A 31 -3.05 -14.14 1.15
C ASN A 31 -4.03 -14.88 2.08
N ASP A 32 -3.95 -16.21 2.16
CA ASP A 32 -4.82 -17.00 3.06
C ASP A 32 -4.57 -16.63 4.53
N THR A 33 -3.31 -16.49 4.94
CA THR A 33 -2.93 -16.18 6.32
C THR A 33 -3.29 -14.76 6.75
N ILE A 34 -3.30 -13.80 5.81
CA ILE A 34 -3.76 -12.42 6.07
C ILE A 34 -5.27 -12.41 6.36
N LEU A 35 -6.04 -13.14 5.56
CA LEU A 35 -7.50 -13.14 5.65
C LEU A 35 -8.02 -14.09 6.74
N PHE A 36 -7.35 -15.23 6.94
CA PHE A 36 -7.79 -16.28 7.84
C PHE A 36 -6.64 -16.76 8.73
N THR A 37 -6.97 -17.11 9.98
CA THR A 37 -5.99 -17.67 10.91
C THR A 37 -5.56 -19.06 10.44
N PRO A 38 -4.24 -19.36 10.32
CA PRO A 38 -3.79 -20.69 9.97
C PRO A 38 -4.27 -21.74 10.97
N GLY A 39 -4.77 -22.88 10.45
CA GLY A 39 -5.27 -23.99 11.28
C GLY A 39 -4.18 -24.89 11.89
N LEU A 40 -2.91 -24.49 11.76
CA LEU A 40 -1.78 -25.26 12.29
C LEU A 40 -1.82 -25.31 13.82
N VAL A 41 -1.89 -26.52 14.36
CA VAL A 41 -1.82 -26.78 15.81
C VAL A 41 -0.62 -27.66 16.12
N THR A 42 0.04 -27.41 17.25
CA THR A 42 1.11 -28.28 17.72
C THR A 42 0.53 -29.62 18.18
N LYS A 43 1.21 -30.71 17.84
CA LYS A 43 0.82 -32.09 18.25
C LYS A 43 1.44 -32.50 19.58
N ALA A 44 2.23 -31.62 20.24
CA ALA A 44 2.92 -31.87 21.51
C ALA A 44 2.13 -31.36 22.70
N ALA A 45 2.52 -31.78 23.91
CA ALA A 45 1.80 -31.55 25.17
C ALA A 45 1.67 -30.07 25.61
N SER A 46 2.48 -29.16 25.08
CA SER A 46 2.44 -27.73 25.41
C SER A 46 1.89 -26.94 24.22
N HIS A 47 0.71 -26.37 24.37
CA HIS A 47 0.11 -25.49 23.35
C HIS A 47 0.23 -24.03 23.83
N VAL A 48 1.26 -23.35 23.36
CA VAL A 48 1.35 -21.89 23.46
C VAL A 48 1.09 -21.32 22.08
N ARG A 49 0.02 -20.58 21.93
CA ARG A 49 -0.32 -19.91 20.69
C ARG A 49 -0.45 -18.42 20.95
N ASP A 50 0.28 -17.64 20.19
CA ASP A 50 0.09 -16.19 20.17
C ASP A 50 -1.30 -15.83 19.62
N ALA A 51 -1.95 -14.89 20.26
CA ALA A 51 -3.25 -14.37 19.79
C ALA A 51 -3.10 -13.55 18.50
N LEU A 52 -1.90 -13.06 18.20
CA LEU A 52 -1.61 -12.20 17.07
C LEU A 52 -0.43 -12.77 16.26
N ASP A 53 -0.69 -13.26 15.06
CA ASP A 53 0.35 -13.69 14.13
C ASP A 53 1.15 -12.47 13.61
N GLN A 54 2.45 -12.67 13.31
CA GLN A 54 3.33 -11.62 12.78
C GLN A 54 2.73 -10.90 11.56
N LYS A 55 2.08 -11.64 10.66
CA LYS A 55 1.41 -11.10 9.48
C LYS A 55 0.31 -10.11 9.84
N ARG A 56 -0.52 -10.45 10.82
CA ARG A 56 -1.59 -9.57 11.32
C ARG A 56 -1.04 -8.35 12.01
N MET A 57 0.05 -8.50 12.76
CA MET A 57 0.74 -7.37 13.39
C MET A 57 1.19 -6.37 12.33
N MET A 58 1.85 -6.81 11.26
CA MET A 58 2.31 -5.93 10.18
C MET A 58 1.17 -5.21 9.47
N ILE A 59 0.06 -5.90 9.20
CA ILE A 59 -1.14 -5.26 8.62
C ILE A 59 -1.75 -4.23 9.57
N THR A 60 -1.78 -4.50 10.86
CA THR A 60 -2.26 -3.53 11.86
C THR A 60 -1.42 -2.25 11.83
N VAL A 61 -0.09 -2.36 11.66
CA VAL A 61 0.80 -1.20 11.49
C VAL A 61 0.46 -0.43 10.22
N VAL A 62 0.23 -1.10 9.10
CA VAL A 62 -0.19 -0.43 7.85
C VAL A 62 -1.52 0.30 8.02
N ILE A 63 -2.49 -0.30 8.70
CA ILE A 63 -3.77 0.36 9.02
C ILE A 63 -3.55 1.58 9.92
N ALA A 64 -2.66 1.48 10.91
CA ALA A 64 -2.32 2.60 11.78
C ALA A 64 -1.61 3.76 11.04
N LEU A 65 -1.02 3.52 9.87
CA LEU A 65 -0.43 4.55 9.02
C LEU A 65 -1.46 5.29 8.14
N LEU A 66 -2.70 4.81 8.01
CA LEU A 66 -3.72 5.44 7.17
C LEU A 66 -3.97 6.93 7.50
N PRO A 67 -4.07 7.36 8.77
CA PRO A 67 -4.18 8.78 9.09
C PRO A 67 -2.98 9.59 8.60
N CYS A 68 -1.77 9.01 8.66
CA CYS A 68 -0.55 9.65 8.17
C CYS A 68 -0.58 9.81 6.64
N PHE A 69 -1.10 8.83 5.91
CA PHE A 69 -1.30 8.93 4.46
C PHE A 69 -2.27 10.05 4.10
N LEU A 70 -3.42 10.10 4.76
CA LEU A 70 -4.40 11.16 4.53
C LEU A 70 -3.77 12.54 4.77
N MET A 71 -3.07 12.69 5.89
CA MET A 71 -2.41 13.97 6.20
C MET A 71 -1.29 14.29 5.20
N ALA A 72 -0.52 13.31 4.76
CA ALA A 72 0.52 13.50 3.75
C ALA A 72 -0.06 13.98 2.41
N ILE A 73 -1.17 13.39 1.96
CA ILE A 73 -1.85 13.78 0.74
C ILE A 73 -2.33 15.24 0.84
N PHE A 74 -3.07 15.59 1.90
CA PHE A 74 -3.53 16.97 2.11
C PHE A 74 -2.38 17.97 2.20
N ASN A 75 -1.33 17.62 2.93
CA ASN A 75 -0.17 18.49 3.13
C ASN A 75 0.62 18.71 1.83
N THR A 76 0.76 17.70 0.99
CA THR A 76 1.44 17.83 -0.31
C THR A 76 0.70 18.81 -1.21
N GLY A 77 -0.62 18.68 -1.34
CA GLY A 77 -1.43 19.61 -2.12
C GLY A 77 -1.45 21.02 -1.53
N TYR A 78 -1.58 21.12 -0.21
CA TYR A 78 -1.54 22.43 0.48
C TYR A 78 -0.23 23.17 0.26
N GLN A 79 0.92 22.51 0.41
CA GLN A 79 2.23 23.14 0.22
C GLN A 79 2.43 23.60 -1.23
N ALA A 80 1.98 22.81 -2.20
CA ALA A 80 2.06 23.17 -3.61
C ALA A 80 1.19 24.41 -3.91
N ASN A 81 -0.09 24.37 -3.55
CA ASN A 81 -1.02 25.48 -3.76
C ASN A 81 -0.62 26.73 -2.98
N ALA A 82 -0.13 26.59 -1.74
CA ALA A 82 0.39 27.70 -0.97
C ALA A 82 1.63 28.34 -1.61
N ALA A 83 2.58 27.53 -2.13
CA ALA A 83 3.74 28.05 -2.84
C ALA A 83 3.33 28.87 -4.07
N ILE A 84 2.34 28.41 -4.85
CA ILE A 84 1.82 29.11 -6.01
C ILE A 84 1.10 30.39 -5.59
N ALA A 85 0.31 30.35 -4.52
CA ALA A 85 -0.35 31.55 -3.96
C ALA A 85 0.68 32.61 -3.51
N PHE A 86 1.86 32.19 -3.06
CA PHE A 86 2.99 33.09 -2.75
C PHE A 86 3.79 33.54 -3.98
N GLY A 87 3.38 33.17 -5.20
CA GLY A 87 3.99 33.61 -6.45
C GLY A 87 5.02 32.66 -7.06
N ALA A 88 5.06 31.40 -6.61
CA ALA A 88 5.85 30.38 -7.32
C ALA A 88 5.17 30.01 -8.64
N GLU A 89 5.96 29.71 -9.67
CA GLU A 89 5.43 29.22 -10.94
C GLU A 89 4.95 27.78 -10.78
N PRO A 90 3.75 27.41 -11.33
CA PRO A 90 3.29 26.03 -11.33
C PRO A 90 4.30 25.15 -12.08
N ILE A 91 4.62 24.00 -11.53
CA ILE A 91 5.46 23.01 -12.20
C ILE A 91 4.65 22.47 -13.39
N GLY A 92 5.13 22.70 -14.62
CA GLY A 92 4.46 22.32 -15.87
C GLY A 92 4.56 20.81 -16.18
N ASP A 93 4.46 19.96 -15.17
CA ASP A 93 4.54 18.51 -15.27
C ASP A 93 3.22 17.86 -15.69
N TRP A 94 3.29 16.60 -16.09
CA TRP A 94 2.11 15.81 -16.42
C TRP A 94 1.09 15.72 -15.26
N HIS A 95 1.53 15.85 -14.01
CA HIS A 95 0.66 15.89 -12.84
C HIS A 95 -0.25 17.12 -12.85
N SER A 96 0.31 18.29 -13.15
CA SER A 96 -0.45 19.55 -13.25
C SER A 96 -1.43 19.50 -14.42
N GLN A 97 -1.02 18.93 -15.55
CA GLN A 97 -1.90 18.74 -16.72
C GLN A 97 -3.07 17.79 -16.40
N LEU A 98 -2.81 16.71 -15.65
CA LEU A 98 -3.86 15.78 -15.21
C LEU A 98 -4.83 16.47 -14.22
N TYR A 99 -4.32 17.31 -13.34
CA TYR A 99 -5.11 18.08 -12.38
C TYR A 99 -6.07 19.06 -13.09
N GLU A 100 -5.56 19.80 -14.07
CA GLU A 100 -6.37 20.68 -14.90
C GLU A 100 -7.39 19.91 -15.76
N ALA A 101 -7.00 18.77 -16.31
CA ALA A 101 -7.90 17.90 -17.09
C ALA A 101 -9.07 17.36 -16.26
N LEU A 102 -8.89 17.20 -14.94
CA LEU A 102 -9.96 16.82 -14.03
C LEU A 102 -10.92 17.99 -13.68
N GLY A 103 -10.65 19.19 -14.21
CA GLY A 103 -11.49 20.38 -14.00
C GLY A 103 -11.14 21.18 -12.75
N PHE A 104 -10.01 20.91 -12.13
CA PHE A 104 -9.49 21.69 -11.00
C PHE A 104 -8.57 22.80 -11.49
N ALA A 105 -8.64 23.97 -10.88
CA ALA A 105 -7.75 25.08 -11.18
C ALA A 105 -6.64 25.14 -10.13
N VAL A 106 -5.42 25.40 -10.60
CA VAL A 106 -4.29 25.67 -9.70
C VAL A 106 -4.53 27.00 -8.98
N ALA A 107 -4.14 27.10 -7.71
CA ALA A 107 -4.31 28.32 -6.92
C ALA A 107 -3.73 29.54 -7.66
N ALA A 108 -4.43 30.67 -7.59
CA ALA A 108 -3.93 31.93 -8.14
C ALA A 108 -3.06 32.67 -7.10
N SER A 109 -2.19 33.55 -7.60
CA SER A 109 -1.36 34.36 -6.71
C SER A 109 -2.24 35.26 -5.83
N GLY A 110 -2.08 35.12 -4.51
CA GLY A 110 -2.86 35.87 -3.51
C GLY A 110 -4.10 35.15 -3.00
N ASP A 111 -4.38 33.94 -3.41
CA ASP A 111 -5.50 33.13 -2.90
C ASP A 111 -5.25 32.69 -1.44
N ASP A 112 -6.34 32.62 -0.67
CA ASP A 112 -6.31 32.10 0.69
C ASP A 112 -6.45 30.59 0.66
N VAL A 113 -5.36 29.87 0.87
CA VAL A 113 -5.29 28.39 0.78
C VAL A 113 -5.50 27.78 2.15
N SER A 114 -6.61 27.07 2.32
CA SER A 114 -6.86 26.28 3.54
C SER A 114 -6.41 24.85 3.40
N LEU A 115 -5.91 24.20 4.48
CA LEU A 115 -5.31 22.87 4.46
C LEU A 115 -6.30 21.80 3.97
N PHE A 116 -7.52 21.79 4.49
CA PHE A 116 -8.52 20.75 4.24
C PHE A 116 -9.50 21.14 3.12
N THR A 117 -8.98 21.31 1.91
CA THR A 117 -9.79 21.51 0.70
C THR A 117 -9.76 20.30 -0.20
N LEU A 118 -10.82 20.12 -1.00
CA LEU A 118 -10.88 19.04 -1.99
C LEU A 118 -9.76 19.20 -3.03
N ASP A 119 -9.46 20.44 -3.41
CA ASP A 119 -8.40 20.79 -4.35
C ASP A 119 -7.04 20.29 -3.87
N ASN A 120 -6.68 20.56 -2.63
CA ASN A 120 -5.45 20.06 -2.03
C ASN A 120 -5.41 18.55 -1.93
N PHE A 121 -6.54 17.93 -1.62
CA PHE A 121 -6.64 16.47 -1.57
C PHE A 121 -6.38 15.84 -2.94
N VAL A 122 -7.05 16.33 -3.98
CA VAL A 122 -6.91 15.81 -5.35
C VAL A 122 -5.50 16.04 -5.89
N TYR A 123 -4.95 17.25 -5.68
CA TYR A 123 -3.59 17.56 -6.10
C TYR A 123 -2.57 16.64 -5.43
N GLY A 124 -2.64 16.52 -4.11
CA GLY A 124 -1.75 15.65 -3.35
C GLY A 124 -1.90 14.17 -3.72
N LEU A 125 -3.10 13.72 -4.04
CA LEU A 125 -3.37 12.35 -4.47
C LEU A 125 -2.70 12.02 -5.81
N ILE A 126 -2.72 12.95 -6.75
CA ILE A 126 -2.07 12.80 -8.07
C ILE A 126 -0.54 12.62 -7.91
N PHE A 127 0.07 13.28 -6.95
CA PHE A 127 1.51 13.12 -6.66
C PHE A 127 1.82 11.89 -5.81
N PHE A 128 1.01 11.61 -4.79
CA PHE A 128 1.26 10.54 -3.83
C PHE A 128 1.03 9.13 -4.43
N VAL A 129 -0.07 8.95 -5.17
CA VAL A 129 -0.47 7.62 -5.68
C VAL A 129 0.56 7.00 -6.62
N PRO A 130 1.14 7.70 -7.60
CA PRO A 130 2.16 7.10 -8.47
C PRO A 130 3.38 6.60 -7.71
N VAL A 131 3.87 7.38 -6.75
CA VAL A 131 5.01 6.98 -5.92
C VAL A 131 4.68 5.75 -5.09
N TYR A 132 3.50 5.73 -4.47
CA TYR A 132 3.02 4.59 -3.69
C TYR A 132 2.87 3.32 -4.56
N VAL A 133 2.23 3.43 -5.72
CA VAL A 133 2.02 2.30 -6.63
C VAL A 133 3.35 1.75 -7.16
N VAL A 134 4.27 2.60 -7.59
CA VAL A 134 5.59 2.18 -8.07
C VAL A 134 6.37 1.49 -6.95
N THR A 135 6.38 2.06 -5.75
CA THR A 135 7.09 1.49 -4.60
C THR A 135 6.52 0.10 -4.24
N MET A 136 5.20 -0.03 -4.19
CA MET A 136 4.54 -1.31 -3.90
C MET A 136 4.74 -2.33 -5.01
N ALA A 137 4.67 -1.91 -6.28
CA ALA A 137 4.86 -2.80 -7.42
C ALA A 137 6.30 -3.33 -7.49
N VAL A 138 7.29 -2.46 -7.36
CA VAL A 138 8.71 -2.83 -7.42
C VAL A 138 9.09 -3.67 -6.20
N GLY A 139 8.72 -3.25 -5.00
CA GLY A 139 9.00 -3.99 -3.77
C GLY A 139 8.32 -5.36 -3.77
N GLY A 140 7.03 -5.41 -4.13
CA GLY A 140 6.28 -6.66 -4.25
C GLY A 140 6.85 -7.59 -5.31
N PHE A 141 7.27 -7.06 -6.45
CA PHE A 141 7.91 -7.86 -7.50
C PHE A 141 9.20 -8.53 -6.98
N TRP A 142 10.07 -7.79 -6.32
CA TRP A 142 11.30 -8.35 -5.75
C TRP A 142 11.00 -9.37 -4.65
N GLU A 143 10.05 -9.11 -3.77
CA GLU A 143 9.67 -10.03 -2.71
C GLU A 143 9.13 -11.35 -3.27
N VAL A 144 8.23 -11.29 -4.25
CA VAL A 144 7.70 -12.49 -4.94
C VAL A 144 8.79 -13.24 -5.68
N LEU A 145 9.71 -12.53 -6.34
CA LEU A 145 10.84 -13.14 -7.05
C LEU A 145 11.74 -13.93 -6.09
N PHE A 146 12.14 -13.31 -4.98
CA PHE A 146 12.99 -13.96 -3.98
C PHE A 146 12.27 -15.12 -3.27
N SER A 147 11.00 -14.96 -2.93
CA SER A 147 10.17 -16.02 -2.35
C SER A 147 10.09 -17.23 -3.27
N THR A 148 9.88 -17.01 -4.57
CA THR A 148 9.77 -18.08 -5.58
C THR A 148 11.10 -18.81 -5.80
N ILE A 149 12.23 -18.08 -5.84
CA ILE A 149 13.55 -18.65 -6.06
C ILE A 149 14.04 -19.43 -4.82
N ARG A 150 13.88 -18.82 -3.65
CA ARG A 150 14.38 -19.39 -2.38
C ARG A 150 13.40 -20.36 -1.73
N ARG A 151 12.17 -20.48 -2.21
CA ARG A 151 11.08 -21.27 -1.61
C ARG A 151 10.87 -20.91 -0.13
N HIS A 152 10.89 -19.63 0.17
CA HIS A 152 10.71 -19.08 1.51
C HIS A 152 9.38 -18.30 1.59
N PRO A 153 8.68 -18.33 2.73
CA PRO A 153 7.48 -17.50 2.92
C PRO A 153 7.77 -16.02 2.66
N ILE A 154 6.79 -15.33 2.09
CA ILE A 154 6.85 -13.88 1.84
C ILE A 154 6.93 -13.15 3.18
N THR A 155 7.82 -12.18 3.27
CA THR A 155 8.03 -11.37 4.48
C THR A 155 7.12 -10.15 4.42
N GLU A 156 6.14 -10.07 5.30
CA GLU A 156 5.19 -8.95 5.34
C GLU A 156 5.83 -7.61 5.77
N GLY A 157 7.07 -7.64 6.23
CA GLY A 157 7.86 -6.43 6.54
C GLY A 157 7.98 -5.48 5.35
N PHE A 158 7.96 -6.00 4.13
CA PHE A 158 7.95 -5.21 2.91
C PHE A 158 6.72 -4.27 2.81
N LEU A 159 5.54 -4.71 3.27
CA LEU A 159 4.33 -3.89 3.24
C LEU A 159 4.47 -2.62 4.08
N VAL A 160 5.08 -2.75 5.26
CA VAL A 160 5.37 -1.60 6.14
C VAL A 160 6.41 -0.68 5.52
N THR A 161 7.52 -1.25 5.02
CA THR A 161 8.58 -0.47 4.37
C THR A 161 8.07 0.23 3.13
N GLY A 162 7.31 -0.47 2.26
CA GLY A 162 6.71 0.10 1.07
C GLY A 162 5.68 1.18 1.38
N ALA A 163 4.98 1.10 2.51
CA ALA A 163 4.09 2.13 2.98
C ALA A 163 4.82 3.38 3.52
N LEU A 164 5.97 3.19 4.16
CA LEU A 164 6.75 4.30 4.73
C LEU A 164 7.53 5.10 3.67
N ILE A 165 8.00 4.46 2.60
CA ILE A 165 8.79 5.12 1.55
C ILE A 165 8.06 6.36 0.98
N PRO A 166 6.80 6.29 0.52
CA PRO A 166 6.09 7.45 0.01
C PRO A 166 5.86 8.57 1.03
N LEU A 167 5.83 8.23 2.34
CA LEU A 167 5.69 9.21 3.41
C LEU A 167 7.00 9.97 3.67
N VAL A 168 8.15 9.32 3.44
CA VAL A 168 9.48 9.91 3.69
C VAL A 168 10.04 10.57 2.43
N MET A 169 9.77 9.99 1.26
CA MET A 169 10.20 10.59 0.00
C MET A 169 9.34 11.82 -0.32
N ARG A 170 10.02 12.95 -0.42
CA ARG A 170 9.38 14.18 -0.85
C ARG A 170 8.95 14.02 -2.31
N ALA A 171 7.68 14.24 -2.59
CA ALA A 171 7.19 14.41 -3.95
C ALA A 171 7.67 15.80 -4.42
N SER A 172 8.77 15.85 -5.10
CA SER A 172 9.33 17.06 -5.72
C SER A 172 9.39 16.86 -7.21
#